data_fcecae3cb176144f5e3792a886a0e0b0
#
_entry.id   fcecae3cb176144f5e3792a886a0e0b0
#
_cell.length_a   1.000
_cell.length_b   1.000
_cell.length_c   1.000
_cell.angle_alpha   90.00
_cell.angle_beta   90.00
_cell.angle_gamma   90.00
#
_symmetry.space_group_name_H-M   'P 1'
#
loop_
_entity.id
_entity.type
_entity.pdbx_description
1 polymer ?
#
loop_
_entity_poly.entity_id
_entity_poly.type
_entity_poly.pdbx_seq_one_letter_code
_entity_poly.pdbx_strand_id
1 'polypeptide(L)'
;MIYVLLALLLFSLYWVSRNRTEKRSILQDQKRLRVINALGHAYSSISLVNIKTEKIEIVKSSRNMKPDQKGDILSKVHLEELIQQVITEPFQEKYREFINMSTVTQRLEERETLSFTAQTVEGRWLTIIIVPQGYDKTGKLSTVLVANRDVTEEKEREIERDKNLRNALAAAEHANRAETAFLNNMSHDIRTPMNAIIGFTAFA
;
A
#
# COMPACT_ATOMS: atom_id res chain seq x y z
N MET A 1 -3.27 64.65 25.69
CA MET A 1 -4.02 64.24 24.48
C MET A 1 -3.17 63.37 23.56
N ILE A 2 -1.95 63.73 23.20
CA ILE A 2 -1.06 63.01 22.26
C ILE A 2 -0.74 61.59 22.78
N TYR A 3 -0.44 61.39 24.05
CA TYR A 3 -0.15 60.07 24.64
C TYR A 3 -1.31 59.07 24.57
N VAL A 4 -2.52 59.57 24.71
CA VAL A 4 -3.76 58.73 24.63
C VAL A 4 -3.98 58.25 23.18
N LEU A 5 -3.75 59.13 22.19
CA LEU A 5 -3.85 58.74 20.79
C LEU A 5 -2.77 57.75 20.40
N LEU A 6 -1.52 57.93 20.90
CA LEU A 6 -0.44 56.97 20.66
C LEU A 6 -0.73 55.58 21.27
N ALA A 7 -1.26 55.56 22.50
CA ALA A 7 -1.66 54.31 23.15
C ALA A 7 -2.75 53.57 22.40
N LEU A 8 -3.77 54.27 21.90
CA LEU A 8 -4.86 53.70 21.07
C LEU A 8 -4.32 53.16 19.76
N LEU A 9 -3.38 53.82 19.13
CA LEU A 9 -2.78 53.38 17.87
C LEU A 9 -1.91 52.14 18.08
N LEU A 10 -1.11 52.08 19.14
CA LEU A 10 -0.33 50.89 19.50
C LEU A 10 -1.28 49.70 19.87
N PHE A 11 -2.35 49.96 20.60
CA PHE A 11 -3.34 48.93 20.93
C PHE A 11 -4.03 48.39 19.67
N SER A 12 -4.41 49.25 18.73
CA SER A 12 -5.04 48.83 17.48
C SER A 12 -4.10 47.98 16.60
N LEU A 13 -2.80 48.39 16.51
CA LEU A 13 -1.80 47.62 15.79
C LEU A 13 -1.53 46.28 16.46
N TYR A 14 -1.44 46.22 17.78
CA TYR A 14 -1.29 44.99 18.54
C TYR A 14 -2.50 44.07 18.31
N TRP A 15 -3.72 44.59 18.39
CA TRP A 15 -4.96 43.82 18.20
C TRP A 15 -5.08 43.28 16.77
N VAL A 16 -4.76 44.09 15.75
CA VAL A 16 -4.74 43.65 14.34
C VAL A 16 -3.67 42.58 14.10
N SER A 17 -2.48 42.74 14.67
CA SER A 17 -1.39 41.76 14.56
C SER A 17 -1.78 40.43 15.19
N ARG A 18 -2.34 40.44 16.40
CA ARG A 18 -2.80 39.24 17.12
C ARG A 18 -3.91 38.54 16.35
N ASN A 19 -4.88 39.26 15.84
CA ASN A 19 -6.00 38.70 15.08
C ASN A 19 -5.52 38.08 13.73
N ARG A 20 -4.49 38.67 13.10
CA ARG A 20 -3.88 38.10 11.89
C ARG A 20 -3.13 36.80 12.17
N THR A 21 -2.41 36.69 13.27
CA THR A 21 -1.71 35.45 13.64
C THR A 21 -2.68 34.33 14.00
N GLU A 22 -3.73 34.62 14.77
CA GLU A 22 -4.78 33.65 15.06
C GLU A 22 -5.49 33.12 13.79
N LYS A 23 -5.88 34.03 12.88
CA LYS A 23 -6.50 33.62 11.61
C LYS A 23 -5.56 32.77 10.73
N ARG A 24 -4.25 33.06 10.75
CA ARG A 24 -3.27 32.26 10.01
C ARG A 24 -3.11 30.85 10.60
N SER A 25 -3.08 30.72 11.94
CA SER A 25 -2.98 29.41 12.58
C SER A 25 -4.22 28.57 12.29
N ILE A 26 -5.42 29.14 12.43
CA ILE A 26 -6.68 28.46 12.13
C ILE A 26 -6.74 27.99 10.65
N LEU A 27 -6.30 28.85 9.71
CA LEU A 27 -6.28 28.48 8.30
C LEU A 27 -5.26 27.36 8.01
N GLN A 28 -4.12 27.37 8.70
CA GLN A 28 -3.09 26.36 8.59
C GLN A 28 -3.57 25.01 9.15
N ASP A 29 -4.25 25.04 10.30
CA ASP A 29 -4.87 23.85 10.90
C ASP A 29 -5.99 23.29 10.03
N GLN A 30 -6.82 24.15 9.46
CA GLN A 30 -7.85 23.72 8.48
C GLN A 30 -7.25 23.10 7.21
N LYS A 31 -6.12 23.63 6.72
CA LYS A 31 -5.41 23.01 5.58
C LYS A 31 -4.84 21.65 5.96
N ARG A 32 -4.22 21.53 7.14
CA ARG A 32 -3.72 20.25 7.66
C ARG A 32 -4.84 19.22 7.81
N LEU A 33 -5.97 19.61 8.41
CA LEU A 33 -7.15 18.75 8.54
C LEU A 33 -7.72 18.31 7.18
N ARG A 34 -7.76 19.20 6.19
CA ARG A 34 -8.20 18.83 4.83
C ARG A 34 -7.26 17.81 4.17
N VAL A 35 -5.94 17.97 4.33
CA VAL A 35 -4.96 17.01 3.81
C VAL A 35 -5.09 15.68 4.53
N ILE A 36 -5.22 15.67 5.86
CA ILE A 36 -5.43 14.47 6.67
C ILE A 36 -6.75 13.77 6.25
N ASN A 37 -7.83 14.52 6.04
CA ASN A 37 -9.09 13.95 5.59
C ASN A 37 -8.99 13.40 4.16
N ALA A 38 -8.32 14.10 3.24
CA ALA A 38 -8.10 13.62 1.88
C ALA A 38 -7.27 12.34 1.85
N LEU A 39 -6.16 12.29 2.61
CA LEU A 39 -5.36 11.08 2.80
C LEU A 39 -6.16 9.99 3.52
N GLY A 40 -7.01 10.38 4.48
CA GLY A 40 -7.89 9.48 5.18
C GLY A 40 -8.88 8.74 4.26
N HIS A 41 -9.25 9.28 3.11
CA HIS A 41 -10.08 8.57 2.13
C HIS A 41 -9.34 7.41 1.46
N ALA A 42 -8.01 7.49 1.35
CA ALA A 42 -7.19 6.44 0.76
C ALA A 42 -7.03 5.21 1.69
N TYR A 43 -7.28 5.38 3.00
CA TYR A 43 -7.14 4.31 4.00
C TYR A 43 -8.50 3.97 4.60
N SER A 44 -8.79 2.68 4.70
CA SER A 44 -10.01 2.17 5.33
C SER A 44 -9.98 2.31 6.85
N SER A 45 -8.82 2.13 7.47
CA SER A 45 -8.60 2.37 8.90
C SER A 45 -7.20 2.91 9.17
N ILE A 46 -7.06 3.68 10.27
CA ILE A 46 -5.79 4.22 10.76
C ILE A 46 -5.81 4.10 12.28
N SER A 47 -4.75 3.52 12.85
CA SER A 47 -4.57 3.35 14.28
C SER A 47 -3.16 3.73 14.70
N LEU A 48 -3.01 4.25 15.92
CA LEU A 48 -1.72 4.43 16.58
C LEU A 48 -1.52 3.29 17.58
N VAL A 49 -0.37 2.65 17.51
CA VAL A 49 -0.02 1.52 18.38
C VAL A 49 1.21 1.87 19.18
N ASN A 50 1.08 1.84 20.52
CA ASN A 50 2.23 1.95 21.39
C ASN A 50 2.96 0.61 21.48
N ILE A 51 4.23 0.58 21.09
CA ILE A 51 5.01 -0.66 20.95
C ILE A 51 5.21 -1.35 22.31
N LYS A 52 5.40 -0.57 23.39
CA LYS A 52 5.69 -1.14 24.74
C LYS A 52 4.46 -1.66 25.43
N THR A 53 3.34 -0.92 25.33
CA THR A 53 2.10 -1.23 26.04
C THR A 53 1.09 -1.99 25.19
N GLU A 54 1.37 -2.13 23.89
CA GLU A 54 0.47 -2.69 22.87
C GLU A 54 -0.91 -2.00 22.85
N LYS A 55 -0.98 -0.78 23.41
CA LYS A 55 -2.21 0.01 23.44
C LYS A 55 -2.49 0.57 22.03
N ILE A 56 -3.71 0.38 21.57
CA ILE A 56 -4.17 0.82 20.25
C ILE A 56 -5.13 2.00 20.43
N GLU A 57 -4.84 3.08 19.73
CA GLU A 57 -5.72 4.25 19.61
C GLU A 57 -6.24 4.30 18.18
N ILE A 58 -7.54 4.18 17.99
CA ILE A 58 -8.17 4.21 16.67
C ILE A 58 -8.38 5.67 16.27
N VAL A 59 -7.62 6.12 15.27
CA VAL A 59 -7.75 7.47 14.67
C VAL A 59 -8.88 7.49 13.65
N LYS A 60 -8.96 6.44 12.83
CA LYS A 60 -10.00 6.24 11.83
C LYS A 60 -10.41 4.77 11.80
N SER A 61 -11.71 4.51 11.87
CA SER A 61 -12.27 3.17 11.73
C SER A 61 -12.85 2.96 10.34
N SER A 62 -12.76 1.73 9.83
CA SER A 62 -13.56 1.31 8.66
C SER A 62 -15.05 1.32 9.06
N ARG A 63 -15.95 1.53 8.07
CA ARG A 63 -17.40 1.63 8.30
C ARG A 63 -18.02 0.44 9.03
N ASN A 64 -17.32 -0.69 9.11
CA ASN A 64 -17.82 -1.95 9.68
C ASN A 64 -17.38 -2.20 11.13
N MET A 65 -16.54 -1.34 11.73
CA MET A 65 -16.18 -1.45 13.14
C MET A 65 -17.22 -0.74 14.01
N LYS A 66 -17.83 -1.48 14.95
CA LYS A 66 -18.80 -0.90 15.89
C LYS A 66 -18.14 0.15 16.77
N PRO A 67 -18.84 1.28 17.09
CA PRO A 67 -18.29 2.40 17.87
C PRO A 67 -17.86 2.05 19.30
N ASP A 68 -18.35 0.94 19.85
CA ASP A 68 -18.13 0.53 21.24
C ASP A 68 -16.69 0.06 21.55
N GLN A 69 -15.85 -0.08 20.51
CA GLN A 69 -14.43 -0.45 20.66
C GLN A 69 -13.47 0.75 20.62
N LYS A 70 -13.98 1.97 20.82
CA LYS A 70 -13.14 3.16 20.99
C LYS A 70 -12.38 3.09 22.31
N GLY A 71 -11.09 2.75 22.23
CA GLY A 71 -10.15 2.87 23.36
C GLY A 71 -9.81 1.59 24.11
N ASP A 72 -10.37 0.44 23.74
CA ASP A 72 -9.99 -0.80 24.36
C ASP A 72 -8.74 -1.39 23.72
N ILE A 73 -7.84 -1.84 24.58
CA ILE A 73 -6.69 -2.67 24.24
C ILE A 73 -7.25 -3.89 23.53
N LEU A 74 -6.99 -4.03 22.23
CA LEU A 74 -7.22 -5.29 21.56
C LEU A 74 -6.37 -6.33 22.27
N SER A 75 -6.97 -7.13 23.12
CA SER A 75 -6.27 -8.24 23.76
C SER A 75 -5.70 -9.15 22.66
N LYS A 76 -4.58 -9.83 22.95
CA LYS A 76 -3.99 -10.79 21.98
C LYS A 76 -5.02 -11.82 21.48
N VAL A 77 -5.98 -12.17 22.32
CA VAL A 77 -7.08 -13.09 21.99
C VAL A 77 -8.00 -12.49 20.92
N HIS A 78 -8.44 -11.24 21.10
CA HIS A 78 -9.29 -10.54 20.13
C HIS A 78 -8.58 -10.31 18.78
N LEU A 79 -7.28 -10.02 18.82
CA LEU A 79 -6.49 -9.84 17.61
C LEU A 79 -6.39 -11.16 16.81
N GLU A 80 -6.21 -12.28 17.49
CA GLU A 80 -6.15 -13.60 16.86
C GLU A 80 -7.49 -13.99 16.26
N GLU A 81 -8.60 -13.76 16.96
CA GLU A 81 -9.95 -13.97 16.43
C GLU A 81 -10.22 -13.11 15.18
N LEU A 82 -9.81 -11.83 15.22
CA LEU A 82 -9.95 -10.94 14.06
C LEU A 82 -9.13 -11.42 12.86
N ILE A 83 -7.91 -11.90 13.08
CA ILE A 83 -7.08 -12.45 11.99
C ILE A 83 -7.78 -13.63 11.33
N GLN A 84 -8.29 -14.56 12.11
CA GLN A 84 -8.99 -15.75 11.61
C GLN A 84 -10.28 -15.39 10.88
N GLN A 85 -11.01 -14.39 11.35
CA GLN A 85 -12.27 -13.97 10.73
C GLN A 85 -12.10 -13.11 9.48
N VAL A 86 -11.01 -12.38 9.37
CA VAL A 86 -10.83 -11.37 8.31
C VAL A 86 -9.85 -11.81 7.24
N ILE A 87 -8.77 -12.52 7.60
CA ILE A 87 -7.68 -12.87 6.69
C ILE A 87 -7.79 -14.33 6.26
N THR A 88 -7.66 -14.61 4.96
CA THR A 88 -7.66 -15.98 4.44
C THR A 88 -6.47 -16.78 4.96
N GLU A 89 -6.68 -18.08 5.18
CA GLU A 89 -5.71 -19.00 5.79
C GLU A 89 -4.27 -18.90 5.25
N PRO A 90 -4.03 -18.83 3.92
CA PRO A 90 -2.66 -18.76 3.38
C PRO A 90 -1.86 -17.52 3.82
N PHE A 91 -2.55 -16.46 4.27
CA PHE A 91 -1.91 -15.22 4.68
C PHE A 91 -1.81 -15.05 6.20
N GLN A 92 -2.53 -15.84 7.01
CA GLN A 92 -2.66 -15.64 8.44
C GLN A 92 -1.32 -15.70 9.18
N GLU A 93 -0.47 -16.69 8.90
CA GLU A 93 0.83 -16.86 9.56
C GLU A 93 1.74 -15.66 9.28
N LYS A 94 1.89 -15.29 8.00
CA LYS A 94 2.69 -14.13 7.59
C LYS A 94 2.13 -12.81 8.13
N TYR A 95 0.81 -12.72 8.27
CA TYR A 95 0.16 -11.56 8.86
C TYR A 95 0.49 -11.44 10.35
N ARG A 96 0.44 -12.55 11.12
CA ARG A 96 0.84 -12.57 12.55
C ARG A 96 2.29 -12.12 12.73
N GLU A 97 3.18 -12.65 11.91
CA GLU A 97 4.58 -12.23 11.91
C GLU A 97 4.74 -10.75 11.58
N PHE A 98 4.00 -10.27 10.59
CA PHE A 98 4.05 -8.89 10.15
C PHE A 98 3.62 -7.91 11.24
N ILE A 99 2.55 -8.17 11.98
CA ILE A 99 2.02 -7.31 13.04
C ILE A 99 2.69 -7.52 14.40
N ASN A 100 3.68 -8.39 14.52
CA ASN A 100 4.38 -8.66 15.78
C ASN A 100 5.19 -7.42 16.21
N MET A 101 4.65 -6.67 17.18
CA MET A 101 5.24 -5.41 17.66
C MET A 101 6.60 -5.58 18.31
N SER A 102 6.96 -6.78 18.80
CA SER A 102 8.29 -7.02 19.39
C SER A 102 9.42 -6.93 18.36
N THR A 103 9.13 -7.19 17.08
CA THR A 103 10.12 -7.15 15.99
C THR A 103 10.02 -5.89 15.12
N VAL A 104 8.95 -5.10 15.27
CA VAL A 104 8.67 -3.90 14.43
C VAL A 104 9.80 -2.89 14.51
N THR A 105 10.33 -2.62 15.71
CA THR A 105 11.41 -1.64 15.90
C THR A 105 12.63 -1.99 15.06
N GLN A 106 13.12 -3.24 15.16
CA GLN A 106 14.26 -3.70 14.38
C GLN A 106 14.01 -3.65 12.88
N ARG A 107 12.83 -4.07 12.43
CA ARG A 107 12.48 -4.05 10.99
C ARG A 107 12.36 -2.63 10.43
N LEU A 108 11.97 -1.65 11.26
CA LEU A 108 11.89 -0.24 10.87
C LEU A 108 13.24 0.49 10.95
N GLU A 109 14.27 -0.07 11.60
CA GLU A 109 15.65 0.43 11.51
C GLU A 109 16.24 0.22 10.11
N GLU A 110 15.83 -0.86 9.44
CA GLU A 110 16.29 -1.21 8.10
C GLU A 110 15.43 -0.58 6.98
N ARG A 111 14.19 -0.17 7.30
CA ARG A 111 13.21 0.32 6.33
C ARG A 111 12.38 1.47 6.93
N GLU A 112 12.16 2.51 6.16
CA GLU A 112 11.32 3.64 6.57
C GLU A 112 9.85 3.25 6.81
N THR A 113 9.37 2.22 6.13
CA THR A 113 8.00 1.70 6.23
C THR A 113 7.98 0.19 6.04
N LEU A 114 7.05 -0.46 6.73
CA LEU A 114 6.74 -1.87 6.48
C LEU A 114 5.38 -1.95 5.80
N SER A 115 5.25 -2.84 4.82
CA SER A 115 3.97 -3.09 4.16
C SER A 115 3.75 -4.58 3.92
N PHE A 116 2.50 -5.01 4.04
CA PHE A 116 2.08 -6.38 3.79
C PHE A 116 0.71 -6.37 3.13
N THR A 117 0.53 -7.17 2.09
CA THR A 117 -0.74 -7.31 1.40
C THR A 117 -1.30 -8.71 1.60
N ALA A 118 -2.55 -8.79 2.04
CA ALA A 118 -3.26 -10.02 2.29
C ALA A 118 -4.64 -10.01 1.65
N GLN A 119 -5.16 -11.20 1.35
CA GLN A 119 -6.54 -11.37 0.91
C GLN A 119 -7.45 -11.64 2.10
N THR A 120 -8.60 -10.97 2.13
CA THR A 120 -9.63 -11.20 3.14
C THR A 120 -10.53 -12.38 2.75
N VAL A 121 -11.23 -12.95 3.74
CA VAL A 121 -12.23 -14.01 3.53
C VAL A 121 -13.38 -13.56 2.63
N GLU A 122 -13.62 -12.24 2.50
CA GLU A 122 -14.59 -11.65 1.57
C GLU A 122 -14.04 -11.50 0.14
N GLY A 123 -12.81 -11.95 -0.12
CA GLY A 123 -12.14 -11.86 -1.43
C GLY A 123 -11.48 -10.52 -1.71
N ARG A 124 -11.54 -9.54 -0.81
CA ARG A 124 -10.88 -8.24 -0.98
C ARG A 124 -9.39 -8.33 -0.68
N TRP A 125 -8.61 -7.43 -1.26
CA TRP A 125 -7.18 -7.28 -0.99
C TRP A 125 -6.93 -6.06 -0.11
N LEU A 126 -6.27 -6.28 1.02
CA LEU A 126 -5.89 -5.21 1.95
C LEU A 126 -4.37 -5.10 2.02
N THR A 127 -3.86 -3.88 1.90
CA THR A 127 -2.47 -3.56 2.24
C THR A 127 -2.43 -2.91 3.60
N ILE A 128 -1.67 -3.50 4.51
CA ILE A 128 -1.38 -3.00 5.84
C ILE A 128 -0.02 -2.30 5.79
N ILE A 129 0.06 -1.07 6.31
CA ILE A 129 1.28 -0.28 6.33
C ILE A 129 1.58 0.08 7.78
N ILE A 130 2.84 -0.09 8.20
CA ILE A 130 3.34 0.32 9.51
C ILE A 130 4.41 1.39 9.28
N VAL A 131 4.22 2.56 9.91
CA VAL A 131 5.10 3.74 9.79
C VAL A 131 5.52 4.20 11.18
N PRO A 132 6.80 4.55 11.42
CA PRO A 132 7.24 5.15 12.68
C PRO A 132 6.55 6.50 12.86
N GLN A 133 5.98 6.75 14.05
CA GLN A 133 5.24 7.98 14.33
C GLN A 133 5.80 8.75 15.52
N GLY A 134 6.18 8.09 16.59
CA GLY A 134 6.62 8.75 17.82
C GLY A 134 7.81 8.06 18.46
N TYR A 135 8.65 8.88 19.10
CA TYR A 135 9.86 8.42 19.79
C TYR A 135 9.78 8.81 21.27
N ASP A 136 10.36 8.01 22.14
CA ASP A 136 10.45 8.31 23.55
C ASP A 136 11.58 9.33 23.84
N LYS A 137 11.71 9.73 25.11
CA LYS A 137 12.71 10.71 25.55
C LYS A 137 14.16 10.26 25.30
N THR A 138 14.38 8.99 25.05
CA THR A 138 15.70 8.41 24.73
C THR A 138 15.96 8.33 23.23
N GLY A 139 15.01 8.79 22.38
CA GLY A 139 15.09 8.69 20.93
C GLY A 139 14.72 7.32 20.38
N LYS A 140 14.17 6.42 21.22
CA LYS A 140 13.75 5.08 20.81
C LYS A 140 12.30 5.10 20.30
N LEU A 141 12.03 4.39 19.22
CA LEU A 141 10.67 4.28 18.65
C LEU A 141 9.69 3.76 19.72
N SER A 142 8.63 4.50 19.96
CA SER A 142 7.62 4.20 20.99
C SER A 142 6.23 4.00 20.41
N THR A 143 5.92 4.63 19.28
CA THR A 143 4.59 4.60 18.67
C THR A 143 4.70 4.44 17.17
N VAL A 144 3.91 3.55 16.61
CA VAL A 144 3.77 3.36 15.17
C VAL A 144 2.35 3.67 14.73
N LEU A 145 2.23 4.16 13.50
CA LEU A 145 0.96 4.28 12.81
C LEU A 145 0.76 3.01 11.99
N VAL A 146 -0.40 2.38 12.16
CA VAL A 146 -0.85 1.24 11.37
C VAL A 146 -2.03 1.69 10.53
N ALA A 147 -1.91 1.59 9.20
CA ALA A 147 -2.94 2.00 8.27
C ALA A 147 -3.31 0.84 7.34
N ASN A 148 -4.60 0.66 7.07
CA ASN A 148 -5.12 -0.35 6.15
C ASN A 148 -5.71 0.32 4.92
N ARG A 149 -5.33 -0.16 3.75
CA ARG A 149 -5.84 0.32 2.46
C ARG A 149 -6.44 -0.86 1.67
N ASP A 150 -7.64 -0.63 1.13
CA ASP A 150 -8.22 -1.55 0.14
C ASP A 150 -7.51 -1.35 -1.20
N VAL A 151 -6.96 -2.42 -1.74
CA VAL A 151 -6.22 -2.45 -3.01
C VAL A 151 -6.80 -3.50 -3.96
N THR A 152 -8.07 -3.85 -3.77
CA THR A 152 -8.73 -4.90 -4.54
C THR A 152 -8.70 -4.61 -6.04
N GLU A 153 -9.11 -3.41 -6.44
CA GLU A 153 -9.11 -3.02 -7.85
C GLU A 153 -7.71 -3.00 -8.48
N GLU A 154 -6.69 -2.57 -7.72
CA GLU A 154 -5.31 -2.58 -8.19
C GLU A 154 -4.81 -4.01 -8.39
N LYS A 155 -5.11 -4.91 -7.44
CA LYS A 155 -4.72 -6.32 -7.51
C LYS A 155 -5.45 -7.08 -8.62
N GLU A 156 -6.73 -6.87 -8.79
CA GLU A 156 -7.50 -7.48 -9.88
C GLU A 156 -6.95 -7.07 -11.25
N ARG A 157 -6.63 -5.77 -11.43
CA ARG A 157 -5.99 -5.29 -12.65
C ARG A 157 -4.59 -5.86 -12.88
N GLU A 158 -3.81 -6.05 -11.82
CA GLU A 158 -2.49 -6.71 -11.90
C GLU A 158 -2.63 -8.16 -12.34
N ILE A 159 -3.52 -8.93 -11.71
CA ILE A 159 -3.79 -10.33 -12.04
C ILE A 159 -4.27 -10.49 -13.50
N GLU A 160 -5.18 -9.63 -13.95
CA GLU A 160 -5.69 -9.65 -15.32
C GLU A 160 -4.59 -9.31 -16.34
N ARG A 161 -3.73 -8.34 -16.04
CA ARG A 161 -2.57 -8.03 -16.89
C ARG A 161 -1.59 -9.20 -17.00
N ASP A 162 -1.28 -9.84 -15.88
CA ASP A 162 -0.40 -11.01 -15.86
C ASP A 162 -0.97 -12.17 -16.66
N LYS A 163 -2.28 -12.42 -16.54
CA LYS A 163 -2.99 -13.44 -17.32
C LYS A 163 -2.92 -13.15 -18.83
N ASN A 164 -3.20 -11.90 -19.21
CA ASN A 164 -3.14 -11.48 -20.61
C ASN A 164 -1.73 -11.60 -21.19
N LEU A 165 -0.71 -11.21 -20.41
CA LEU A 165 0.69 -11.35 -20.81
C LEU A 165 1.08 -12.82 -21.02
N ARG A 166 0.71 -13.71 -20.10
CA ARG A 166 0.96 -15.16 -20.24
C ARG A 166 0.28 -15.75 -21.46
N ASN A 167 -0.97 -15.34 -21.72
CA ASN A 167 -1.70 -15.79 -22.90
C ASN A 167 -1.06 -15.30 -24.20
N ALA A 168 -0.63 -14.03 -24.24
CA ALA A 168 0.08 -13.47 -25.41
C ALA A 168 1.43 -14.17 -25.66
N LEU A 169 2.18 -14.45 -24.59
CA LEU A 169 3.44 -15.20 -24.70
C LEU A 169 3.22 -16.59 -25.25
N ALA A 170 2.25 -17.34 -24.72
CA ALA A 170 1.91 -18.68 -25.19
C ALA A 170 1.49 -18.68 -26.68
N ALA A 171 0.70 -17.69 -27.11
CA ALA A 171 0.29 -17.54 -28.51
C ALA A 171 1.49 -17.24 -29.42
N ALA A 172 2.42 -16.38 -29.00
CA ALA A 172 3.65 -16.07 -29.74
C ALA A 172 4.56 -17.29 -29.87
N GLU A 173 4.73 -18.08 -28.81
CA GLU A 173 5.49 -19.32 -28.83
C GLU A 173 4.88 -20.35 -29.78
N HIS A 174 3.55 -20.49 -29.79
CA HIS A 174 2.86 -21.38 -30.73
C HIS A 174 3.06 -20.94 -32.18
N ALA A 175 2.94 -19.66 -32.48
CA ALA A 175 3.17 -19.11 -33.82
C ALA A 175 4.62 -19.36 -34.29
N ASN A 176 5.60 -19.10 -33.43
CA ASN A 176 7.02 -19.32 -33.74
C ASN A 176 7.34 -20.80 -34.02
N ARG A 177 6.76 -21.72 -33.22
CA ARG A 177 6.93 -23.17 -33.46
C ARG A 177 6.31 -23.59 -34.79
N ALA A 178 5.13 -23.08 -35.12
CA ALA A 178 4.45 -23.35 -36.37
C ALA A 178 5.27 -22.82 -37.58
N GLU A 179 5.81 -21.61 -37.49
CA GLU A 179 6.68 -21.02 -38.51
C GLU A 179 7.96 -21.85 -38.72
N THR A 180 8.62 -22.24 -37.61
CA THR A 180 9.82 -23.07 -37.67
C THR A 180 9.55 -24.43 -38.32
N ALA A 181 8.44 -25.07 -37.96
CA ALA A 181 8.01 -26.35 -38.56
C ALA A 181 7.71 -26.19 -40.05
N PHE A 182 7.03 -25.12 -40.44
CA PHE A 182 6.73 -24.78 -41.82
C PHE A 182 8.00 -24.60 -42.66
N LEU A 183 8.96 -23.80 -42.17
CA LEU A 183 10.24 -23.57 -42.86
C LEU A 183 11.07 -24.86 -43.01
N ASN A 184 11.07 -25.71 -41.97
CA ASN A 184 11.76 -27.00 -42.02
C ASN A 184 11.13 -27.92 -43.07
N ASN A 185 9.82 -28.03 -43.13
CA ASN A 185 9.09 -28.85 -44.11
C ASN A 185 9.31 -28.32 -45.53
N MET A 186 9.18 -27.00 -45.75
CA MET A 186 9.46 -26.37 -47.03
C MET A 186 10.90 -26.60 -47.51
N SER A 187 11.89 -26.49 -46.61
CA SER A 187 13.30 -26.76 -46.95
C SER A 187 13.50 -28.19 -47.38
N HIS A 188 12.82 -29.16 -46.76
CA HIS A 188 12.87 -30.57 -47.15
C HIS A 188 12.22 -30.79 -48.52
N ASP A 189 11.04 -30.22 -48.74
CA ASP A 189 10.27 -30.36 -49.98
C ASP A 189 10.95 -29.71 -51.20
N ILE A 190 11.73 -28.67 -51.00
CA ILE A 190 12.54 -28.03 -52.04
C ILE A 190 13.83 -28.84 -52.27
N ARG A 191 14.47 -29.36 -51.24
CA ARG A 191 15.75 -30.11 -51.38
C ARG A 191 15.58 -31.40 -52.17
N THR A 192 14.47 -32.11 -52.00
CA THR A 192 14.20 -33.39 -52.66
C THR A 192 14.20 -33.27 -54.19
N PRO A 193 13.43 -32.39 -54.86
CA PRO A 193 13.47 -32.24 -56.32
C PRO A 193 14.78 -31.62 -56.81
N MET A 194 15.38 -30.68 -56.03
CA MET A 194 16.70 -30.11 -56.38
C MET A 194 17.79 -31.18 -56.47
N ASN A 195 17.86 -32.08 -55.49
CA ASN A 195 18.82 -33.18 -55.50
C ASN A 195 18.56 -34.14 -56.65
N ALA A 196 17.32 -34.39 -57.05
CA ALA A 196 17.00 -35.17 -58.22
C ALA A 196 17.51 -34.51 -59.53
N ILE A 197 17.27 -33.18 -59.67
CA ILE A 197 17.78 -32.43 -60.86
C ILE A 197 19.29 -32.45 -60.89
N ILE A 198 20.00 -32.21 -59.81
CA ILE A 198 21.47 -32.25 -59.76
C ILE A 198 21.98 -33.62 -60.04
N GLY A 199 21.33 -34.67 -59.54
CA GLY A 199 21.68 -36.05 -59.87
C GLY A 199 21.58 -36.38 -61.39
N PHE A 200 20.48 -35.94 -62.02
CA PHE A 200 20.30 -36.17 -63.48
C PHE A 200 21.33 -35.39 -64.34
N THR A 201 21.68 -34.16 -63.93
CA THR A 201 22.67 -33.35 -64.66
C THR A 201 24.11 -33.84 -64.47
N ALA A 202 24.41 -34.62 -63.46
CA ALA A 202 25.76 -35.21 -63.24
C ALA A 202 25.99 -36.50 -64.00
N PHE A 203 24.93 -37.10 -64.58
CA PHE A 203 25.02 -38.32 -65.40
C PHE A 203 24.81 -38.08 -66.92
N ALA A 204 24.60 -36.85 -67.33
CA ALA A 204 24.52 -36.43 -68.70
C ALA A 204 25.89 -35.89 -69.17
#